data_8d16fc6ef12b4c2cf60f3af19b6c69a0
#
_entry.id   8d16fc6ef12b4c2cf60f3af19b6c69a0
#
_cell.length_a   1.000
_cell.length_b   1.000
_cell.length_c   1.000
_cell.angle_alpha   90.00
_cell.angle_beta   90.00
_cell.angle_gamma   90.00
#
_symmetry.space_group_name_H-M   'P 1'
#
loop_
_entity.id
_entity.type
_entity.pdbx_description
1 polymer ?
#
loop_
_entity_poly.entity_id
_entity_poly.type
_entity_poly.pdbx_seq_one_letter_code
_entity_poly.pdbx_strand_id
1 'polypeptide(L)'
;MDEKYAPHIEELTKALANVDRSKVEDEFNLLINYRVPISEAKRTILKKFRSLDPVTTDVKDLSIGDKGVFLEVRILDIGERTVDLKGERTTIFSGVLADRSGLCPFTSWKQLALNAGDAVRISNASGKNWHNRVEVSISAYSEVILLDDSSLPDISELSVTPVKKLIDVGPSDLFLSSVAAIIDLYHRNVEVKGEDLTIIEGVLADETGRLPFVSWSPLDGMDIGSMIRFKDASVRMYRGVPSIHLDSSIQVESVGADEDLSFDPLAVNKPPEPVPISNVLQAEGMFDVAVEGNIVSVRPGSGLITRCPVCNRVIIKNVCRSHGAVDGLQDMRVKLILDDGTGSVLVMLNRELSELVYGKSLHESFSLLGKTMSMNAIFEDMKRVLTGRYLGVRGNTSRIEFGVTFVTKAVWVPGSDIEERVPLLLNKLDGVE
;
A
#
# COMPACT_ATOMS: atom_id res chain seq x y z
N MET A 1 -7.83 -60.84 -12.03
CA MET A 1 -8.08 -59.70 -11.13
C MET A 1 -8.40 -60.23 -9.75
N ASP A 2 -7.63 -59.90 -8.74
CA ASP A 2 -7.89 -60.38 -7.35
C ASP A 2 -9.13 -59.64 -6.83
N GLU A 3 -10.22 -60.31 -6.56
CA GLU A 3 -11.48 -59.75 -6.02
C GLU A 3 -11.26 -58.86 -4.79
N LYS A 4 -10.14 -59.06 -4.14
CA LYS A 4 -9.68 -58.33 -2.95
C LYS A 4 -9.48 -56.84 -3.19
N TYR A 5 -9.15 -56.40 -4.40
CA TYR A 5 -8.80 -54.99 -4.71
C TYR A 5 -9.99 -54.25 -5.38
N ALA A 6 -11.05 -54.91 -5.77
CA ALA A 6 -12.22 -54.31 -6.41
C ALA A 6 -12.85 -53.12 -5.64
N PRO A 7 -13.01 -53.16 -4.29
CA PRO A 7 -13.56 -52.05 -3.52
C PRO A 7 -12.67 -50.79 -3.57
N HIS A 8 -11.34 -50.99 -3.61
CA HIS A 8 -10.39 -49.88 -3.65
C HIS A 8 -10.35 -49.18 -5.00
N ILE A 9 -10.50 -49.94 -6.06
CA ILE A 9 -10.60 -49.43 -7.43
C ILE A 9 -11.93 -48.69 -7.62
N GLU A 10 -13.03 -49.19 -7.09
CA GLU A 10 -14.33 -48.55 -7.14
C GLU A 10 -14.35 -47.20 -6.38
N GLU A 11 -13.71 -47.14 -5.21
CA GLU A 11 -13.53 -45.90 -4.45
C GLU A 11 -12.71 -44.86 -5.22
N LEU A 12 -11.62 -45.30 -5.87
CA LEU A 12 -10.78 -44.43 -6.70
C LEU A 12 -11.52 -43.94 -7.94
N THR A 13 -12.28 -44.80 -8.61
CA THR A 13 -13.06 -44.45 -9.79
C THR A 13 -14.18 -43.45 -9.44
N LYS A 14 -14.83 -43.60 -8.28
CA LYS A 14 -15.79 -42.60 -7.79
C LYS A 14 -15.13 -41.25 -7.48
N ALA A 15 -13.89 -41.26 -6.94
CA ALA A 15 -13.13 -40.04 -6.62
C ALA A 15 -12.51 -39.37 -7.85
N LEU A 16 -12.41 -40.08 -8.98
CA LEU A 16 -11.81 -39.67 -10.23
C LEU A 16 -12.85 -39.82 -11.40
N ALA A 17 -14.00 -39.17 -11.25
CA ALA A 17 -15.14 -39.34 -12.13
C ALA A 17 -14.85 -39.06 -13.62
N ASN A 18 -13.80 -38.29 -13.92
CA ASN A 18 -13.39 -37.91 -15.26
C ASN A 18 -12.27 -38.80 -15.85
N VAL A 19 -11.84 -39.83 -15.13
CA VAL A 19 -10.76 -40.72 -15.58
C VAL A 19 -11.33 -42.08 -15.91
N ASP A 20 -10.94 -42.61 -17.07
CA ASP A 20 -11.36 -43.96 -17.50
C ASP A 20 -10.96 -45.00 -16.43
N ARG A 21 -11.94 -45.79 -16.02
CA ARG A 21 -11.78 -46.86 -15.02
C ARG A 21 -10.61 -47.78 -15.33
N SER A 22 -10.43 -48.12 -16.64
CA SER A 22 -9.30 -48.99 -17.05
C SER A 22 -7.95 -48.43 -16.70
N LYS A 23 -7.74 -47.10 -16.86
CA LYS A 23 -6.49 -46.42 -16.52
C LYS A 23 -6.23 -46.42 -15.04
N VAL A 24 -7.26 -46.27 -14.21
CA VAL A 24 -7.14 -46.33 -12.73
C VAL A 24 -6.81 -47.75 -12.30
N GLU A 25 -7.42 -48.77 -12.92
CA GLU A 25 -7.15 -50.19 -12.65
C GLU A 25 -5.73 -50.58 -13.03
N ASP A 26 -5.25 -50.17 -14.21
CA ASP A 26 -3.89 -50.46 -14.68
C ASP A 26 -2.83 -49.87 -13.76
N GLU A 27 -3.00 -48.62 -13.37
CA GLU A 27 -2.06 -47.93 -12.48
C GLU A 27 -2.08 -48.52 -11.07
N PHE A 28 -3.26 -48.87 -10.56
CA PHE A 28 -3.42 -49.51 -9.29
C PHE A 28 -2.69 -50.86 -9.25
N ASN A 29 -2.92 -51.68 -10.28
CA ASN A 29 -2.29 -53.01 -10.42
C ASN A 29 -0.76 -52.87 -10.54
N LEU A 30 -0.27 -51.84 -11.30
CA LEU A 30 1.15 -51.55 -11.44
C LEU A 30 1.77 -51.26 -10.07
N LEU A 31 1.19 -50.41 -9.27
CA LEU A 31 1.69 -50.05 -7.93
C LEU A 31 1.65 -51.22 -6.94
N ILE A 32 0.60 -52.02 -7.00
CA ILE A 32 0.47 -53.21 -6.16
C ILE A 32 1.54 -54.25 -6.55
N ASN A 33 1.83 -54.45 -7.84
CA ASN A 33 2.91 -55.33 -8.31
C ASN A 33 4.30 -54.88 -7.82
N TYR A 34 4.50 -53.56 -7.68
CA TYR A 34 5.71 -52.99 -7.02
C TYR A 34 5.70 -53.04 -5.51
N ARG A 35 4.72 -53.76 -4.89
CA ARG A 35 4.53 -53.91 -3.44
C ARG A 35 4.34 -52.57 -2.68
N VAL A 36 3.77 -51.55 -3.35
CA VAL A 36 3.39 -50.29 -2.70
C VAL A 36 2.20 -50.55 -1.80
N PRO A 37 2.20 -50.08 -0.53
CA PRO A 37 1.05 -50.19 0.35
C PRO A 37 -0.22 -49.59 -0.27
N ILE A 38 -1.38 -50.22 -0.05
CA ILE A 38 -2.67 -49.81 -0.66
C ILE A 38 -2.99 -48.35 -0.39
N SER A 39 -2.70 -47.85 0.83
CA SER A 39 -2.92 -46.44 1.19
C SER A 39 -2.04 -45.48 0.39
N GLU A 40 -0.79 -45.86 0.15
CA GLU A 40 0.13 -45.04 -0.68
C GLU A 40 -0.19 -45.15 -2.17
N ALA A 41 -0.58 -46.35 -2.64
CA ALA A 41 -1.03 -46.56 -4.00
C ALA A 41 -2.25 -45.68 -4.32
N LYS A 42 -3.25 -45.67 -3.44
CA LYS A 42 -4.41 -44.78 -3.56
C LYS A 42 -4.00 -43.30 -3.61
N ARG A 43 -3.13 -42.87 -2.71
CA ARG A 43 -2.64 -41.49 -2.65
C ARG A 43 -1.89 -41.10 -3.92
N THR A 44 -1.07 -41.99 -4.44
CA THR A 44 -0.29 -41.77 -5.67
C THR A 44 -1.21 -41.67 -6.89
N ILE A 45 -2.19 -42.54 -7.00
CA ILE A 45 -3.19 -42.54 -8.08
C ILE A 45 -4.03 -41.25 -8.05
N LEU A 46 -4.56 -40.91 -6.88
CA LEU A 46 -5.30 -39.66 -6.71
C LEU A 46 -4.43 -38.44 -7.06
N LYS A 47 -3.17 -38.44 -6.70
CA LYS A 47 -2.25 -37.36 -7.07
C LYS A 47 -1.99 -37.32 -8.57
N LYS A 48 -1.73 -38.48 -9.20
CA LYS A 48 -1.42 -38.59 -10.65
C LYS A 48 -2.60 -38.19 -11.52
N PHE A 49 -3.80 -38.68 -11.21
CA PHE A 49 -4.98 -38.48 -12.05
C PHE A 49 -5.77 -37.20 -11.74
N ARG A 50 -5.67 -36.67 -10.52
CA ARG A 50 -6.16 -35.30 -10.24
C ARG A 50 -5.35 -34.23 -10.96
N SER A 51 -4.13 -34.54 -11.42
CA SER A 51 -3.32 -33.66 -12.24
C SER A 51 -3.65 -33.72 -13.73
N LEU A 52 -4.52 -34.64 -14.18
CA LEU A 52 -4.82 -34.84 -15.60
C LEU A 52 -5.95 -33.97 -16.14
N ASP A 53 -6.88 -33.50 -15.28
CA ASP A 53 -7.82 -32.42 -15.55
C ASP A 53 -8.14 -31.70 -14.23
N PRO A 54 -7.27 -30.81 -13.77
CA PRO A 54 -7.57 -30.01 -12.59
C PRO A 54 -8.75 -29.11 -12.92
N VAL A 55 -9.80 -29.19 -12.09
CA VAL A 55 -10.92 -28.26 -12.17
C VAL A 55 -10.39 -26.86 -11.96
N THR A 56 -10.52 -26.00 -12.97
CA THR A 56 -10.14 -24.61 -12.90
C THR A 56 -10.97 -23.94 -11.81
N THR A 57 -10.31 -23.27 -10.88
CA THR A 57 -10.96 -22.50 -9.82
C THR A 57 -11.16 -21.07 -10.31
N ASP A 58 -12.38 -20.58 -10.22
CA ASP A 58 -12.65 -19.17 -10.51
C ASP A 58 -12.04 -18.28 -9.41
N VAL A 59 -11.57 -17.09 -9.79
CA VAL A 59 -10.95 -16.14 -8.85
C VAL A 59 -11.88 -15.77 -7.70
N LYS A 60 -13.18 -15.62 -7.95
CA LYS A 60 -14.20 -15.32 -6.93
C LYS A 60 -14.35 -16.40 -5.85
N ASP A 61 -14.05 -17.67 -6.20
CA ASP A 61 -14.22 -18.82 -5.32
C ASP A 61 -12.98 -19.14 -4.50
N LEU A 62 -11.90 -18.37 -4.70
CA LEU A 62 -10.67 -18.49 -3.93
C LEU A 62 -10.89 -18.15 -2.45
N SER A 63 -10.33 -18.99 -1.59
CA SER A 63 -10.42 -18.82 -0.14
C SER A 63 -9.04 -18.82 0.53
N ILE A 64 -8.96 -18.15 1.69
CA ILE A 64 -7.75 -18.17 2.51
C ILE A 64 -7.51 -19.59 3.04
N GLY A 65 -6.34 -20.13 2.76
CA GLY A 65 -5.96 -21.49 3.16
C GLY A 65 -6.05 -22.52 2.05
N ASP A 66 -6.59 -22.18 0.88
CA ASP A 66 -6.62 -23.06 -0.29
C ASP A 66 -5.22 -23.53 -0.68
N LYS A 67 -5.12 -24.77 -1.09
CA LYS A 67 -3.87 -25.42 -1.53
C LYS A 67 -4.08 -26.19 -2.81
N GLY A 68 -3.05 -26.19 -3.66
CA GLY A 68 -3.10 -26.91 -4.92
C GLY A 68 -4.10 -26.29 -5.91
N VAL A 69 -4.29 -24.98 -5.82
CA VAL A 69 -5.22 -24.22 -6.66
C VAL A 69 -4.74 -24.24 -8.11
N PHE A 70 -5.69 -24.34 -9.01
CA PHE A 70 -5.48 -24.33 -10.46
C PHE A 70 -6.29 -23.19 -11.08
N LEU A 71 -5.61 -22.28 -11.75
CA LEU A 71 -6.19 -21.05 -12.29
C LEU A 71 -5.84 -20.88 -13.75
N GLU A 72 -6.78 -20.37 -14.53
CA GLU A 72 -6.54 -19.78 -15.85
C GLU A 72 -6.92 -18.31 -15.76
N VAL A 73 -5.93 -17.42 -15.85
CA VAL A 73 -6.09 -16.00 -15.53
C VAL A 73 -5.24 -15.15 -16.46
N ARG A 74 -5.63 -13.89 -16.60
CA ARG A 74 -4.82 -12.88 -17.26
C ARG A 74 -4.08 -12.05 -16.22
N ILE A 75 -2.82 -11.74 -16.47
CA ILE A 75 -2.02 -10.84 -15.64
C ILE A 75 -2.40 -9.41 -15.99
N LEU A 76 -2.92 -8.65 -15.02
CA LEU A 76 -3.29 -7.25 -15.22
C LEU A 76 -2.14 -6.30 -14.85
N ASP A 77 -1.42 -6.61 -13.78
CA ASP A 77 -0.24 -5.87 -13.33
C ASP A 77 0.78 -6.85 -12.76
N ILE A 78 2.08 -6.57 -12.99
CA ILE A 78 3.18 -7.32 -12.43
C ILE A 78 4.39 -6.41 -12.22
N GLY A 79 5.00 -6.51 -11.04
CA GLY A 79 6.19 -5.74 -10.69
C GLY A 79 7.14 -6.53 -9.80
N GLU A 80 8.41 -6.17 -9.86
CA GLU A 80 9.45 -6.71 -8.99
C GLU A 80 9.51 -5.92 -7.68
N ARG A 81 9.63 -6.63 -6.57
CA ARG A 81 9.81 -6.04 -5.24
C ARG A 81 10.88 -6.79 -4.46
N THR A 82 11.83 -6.05 -3.88
CA THR A 82 12.82 -6.63 -2.98
C THR A 82 12.28 -6.64 -1.56
N VAL A 83 12.27 -7.81 -0.94
CA VAL A 83 11.91 -8.02 0.46
C VAL A 83 13.12 -8.50 1.25
N ASP A 84 13.21 -8.09 2.51
CA ASP A 84 14.25 -8.55 3.44
C ASP A 84 13.68 -9.73 4.24
N LEU A 85 14.20 -10.92 4.00
CA LEU A 85 13.85 -12.14 4.71
C LEU A 85 15.02 -12.57 5.59
N LYS A 86 14.92 -12.36 6.89
CA LYS A 86 15.92 -12.77 7.88
C LYS A 86 17.34 -12.24 7.59
N GLY A 87 17.44 -11.05 6.97
CA GLY A 87 18.71 -10.42 6.63
C GLY A 87 19.21 -10.69 5.21
N GLU A 88 18.50 -11.51 4.42
CA GLU A 88 18.78 -11.71 3.00
C GLU A 88 17.78 -10.95 2.13
N ARG A 89 18.28 -10.20 1.16
CA ARG A 89 17.44 -9.50 0.18
C ARG A 89 17.01 -10.49 -0.90
N THR A 90 15.72 -10.74 -0.96
CA THR A 90 15.09 -11.62 -1.96
C THR A 90 14.19 -10.81 -2.87
N THR A 91 14.32 -10.99 -4.17
CA THR A 91 13.40 -10.39 -5.14
C THR A 91 12.18 -11.30 -5.28
N ILE A 92 11.00 -10.70 -5.11
CA ILE A 92 9.72 -11.34 -5.35
C ILE A 92 8.96 -10.58 -6.43
N PHE A 93 8.07 -11.27 -7.11
CA PHE A 93 7.16 -10.68 -8.08
C PHE A 93 5.79 -10.55 -7.44
N SER A 94 5.13 -9.43 -7.63
CA SER A 94 3.78 -9.20 -7.14
C SER A 94 2.98 -8.42 -8.15
N GLY A 95 1.68 -8.65 -8.18
CA GLY A 95 0.81 -8.00 -9.14
C GLY A 95 -0.64 -8.40 -8.94
N VAL A 96 -1.42 -8.28 -10.00
CA VAL A 96 -2.83 -8.61 -10.00
C VAL A 96 -3.14 -9.52 -11.19
N LEU A 97 -3.92 -10.55 -10.93
CA LEU A 97 -4.46 -11.46 -11.92
C LEU A 97 -6.00 -11.39 -11.93
N ALA A 98 -6.59 -11.73 -13.06
CA ALA A 98 -8.02 -11.70 -13.24
C ALA A 98 -8.53 -12.83 -14.13
N ASP A 99 -9.78 -13.20 -13.88
CA ASP A 99 -10.64 -13.95 -14.79
C ASP A 99 -12.00 -13.22 -14.92
N ARG A 100 -12.97 -13.83 -15.60
CA ARG A 100 -14.33 -13.26 -15.71
C ARG A 100 -15.06 -13.13 -14.37
N SER A 101 -14.62 -13.82 -13.36
CA SER A 101 -15.28 -13.87 -12.06
C SER A 101 -14.80 -12.81 -11.09
N GLY A 102 -13.57 -12.31 -11.25
CA GLY A 102 -13.00 -11.30 -10.36
C GLY A 102 -11.51 -11.04 -10.53
N LEU A 103 -10.99 -10.24 -9.61
CA LEU A 103 -9.60 -9.81 -9.51
C LEU A 103 -8.98 -10.37 -8.24
N CYS A 104 -7.71 -10.79 -8.30
CA CYS A 104 -6.99 -11.24 -7.11
C CYS A 104 -5.53 -10.78 -7.15
N PRO A 105 -4.97 -10.26 -6.05
CA PRO A 105 -3.54 -10.02 -5.95
C PRO A 105 -2.78 -11.34 -5.95
N PHE A 106 -1.55 -11.31 -6.45
CA PHE A 106 -0.66 -12.45 -6.35
C PHE A 106 0.74 -12.06 -5.92
N THR A 107 1.42 -13.00 -5.29
CA THR A 107 2.86 -12.91 -4.97
C THR A 107 3.56 -14.18 -5.43
N SER A 108 4.64 -14.01 -6.18
CA SER A 108 5.51 -15.12 -6.62
C SER A 108 6.89 -15.01 -5.99
N TRP A 109 7.32 -16.11 -5.39
CA TRP A 109 8.68 -16.33 -4.89
C TRP A 109 9.62 -16.91 -5.95
N LYS A 110 9.06 -17.20 -7.11
CA LYS A 110 9.77 -17.69 -8.28
C LYS A 110 9.87 -16.56 -9.29
N GLN A 111 11.02 -16.48 -9.98
CA GLN A 111 11.16 -15.55 -11.09
C GLN A 111 10.12 -15.87 -12.18
N LEU A 112 9.40 -14.85 -12.59
CA LEU A 112 8.40 -14.93 -13.64
C LEU A 112 8.84 -14.06 -14.82
N ALA A 113 8.85 -14.64 -16.00
CA ALA A 113 9.08 -13.93 -17.26
C ALA A 113 7.70 -13.62 -17.89
N LEU A 114 6.91 -12.78 -17.21
CA LEU A 114 5.56 -12.40 -17.59
C LEU A 114 5.45 -10.88 -17.73
N ASN A 115 4.51 -10.46 -18.55
CA ASN A 115 4.12 -9.06 -18.72
C ASN A 115 2.65 -8.87 -18.40
N ALA A 116 2.25 -7.61 -18.17
CA ALA A 116 0.85 -7.26 -18.15
C ALA A 116 0.22 -7.60 -19.51
N GLY A 117 -0.94 -8.22 -19.49
CA GLY A 117 -1.63 -8.73 -20.68
C GLY A 117 -1.50 -10.24 -20.89
N ASP A 118 -0.49 -10.88 -20.33
CA ASP A 118 -0.25 -12.32 -20.55
C ASP A 118 -1.40 -13.17 -19.99
N ALA A 119 -1.90 -14.10 -20.81
CA ALA A 119 -2.80 -15.15 -20.38
C ALA A 119 -1.99 -16.33 -19.84
N VAL A 120 -2.28 -16.78 -18.64
CA VAL A 120 -1.49 -17.81 -17.96
C VAL A 120 -2.35 -18.86 -17.29
N ARG A 121 -1.82 -20.08 -17.26
CA ARG A 121 -2.29 -21.17 -16.43
C ARG A 121 -1.36 -21.34 -15.25
N ILE A 122 -1.90 -21.26 -14.04
CA ILE A 122 -1.16 -21.43 -12.80
C ILE A 122 -1.63 -22.70 -12.12
N SER A 123 -0.72 -23.63 -11.89
CA SER A 123 -1.00 -24.90 -11.20
C SER A 123 -0.30 -24.92 -9.84
N ASN A 124 -0.95 -25.57 -8.86
CA ASN A 124 -0.42 -25.74 -7.50
C ASN A 124 -0.11 -24.43 -6.78
N ALA A 125 -0.95 -23.41 -6.97
CA ALA A 125 -0.93 -22.19 -6.20
C ALA A 125 -1.61 -22.38 -4.84
N SER A 126 -1.54 -21.38 -3.98
CA SER A 126 -2.23 -21.38 -2.69
C SER A 126 -2.84 -20.03 -2.37
N GLY A 127 -4.04 -20.03 -1.77
CA GLY A 127 -4.69 -18.85 -1.23
C GLY A 127 -4.09 -18.47 0.13
N LYS A 128 -3.52 -17.26 0.23
CA LYS A 128 -2.97 -16.73 1.48
C LYS A 128 -3.75 -15.52 1.96
N ASN A 129 -3.65 -15.22 3.26
CA ASN A 129 -4.21 -13.99 3.80
C ASN A 129 -3.25 -12.83 3.56
N TRP A 130 -3.70 -11.82 2.87
CA TRP A 130 -3.04 -10.54 2.71
C TRP A 130 -4.03 -9.40 3.03
N HIS A 131 -3.82 -8.70 4.15
CA HIS A 131 -4.72 -7.64 4.63
C HIS A 131 -6.23 -8.02 4.63
N ASN A 132 -6.55 -9.19 5.20
CA ASN A 132 -7.91 -9.77 5.22
C ASN A 132 -8.50 -10.15 3.86
N ARG A 133 -7.67 -10.32 2.83
CA ARG A 133 -8.05 -10.77 1.50
C ARG A 133 -7.30 -12.00 1.09
N VAL A 134 -7.86 -12.69 0.12
CA VAL A 134 -7.15 -13.77 -0.56
C VAL A 134 -6.09 -13.18 -1.47
N GLU A 135 -4.87 -13.66 -1.36
CA GLU A 135 -3.76 -13.46 -2.28
C GLU A 135 -3.33 -14.81 -2.84
N VAL A 136 -3.15 -14.89 -4.15
CA VAL A 136 -2.59 -16.08 -4.79
C VAL A 136 -1.08 -16.12 -4.56
N SER A 137 -0.62 -17.14 -3.86
CA SER A 137 0.83 -17.36 -3.64
C SER A 137 1.35 -18.41 -4.61
N ILE A 138 2.28 -17.98 -5.46
CA ILE A 138 3.01 -18.82 -6.43
C ILE A 138 4.36 -19.17 -5.80
N SER A 139 4.56 -20.45 -5.50
CA SER A 139 5.76 -20.98 -4.87
C SER A 139 6.71 -21.59 -5.90
N ALA A 140 7.88 -22.07 -5.45
CA ALA A 140 8.80 -22.83 -6.29
C ALA A 140 8.19 -24.13 -6.85
N TYR A 141 7.14 -24.65 -6.20
CA TYR A 141 6.43 -25.87 -6.61
C TYR A 141 5.23 -25.59 -7.52
N SER A 142 4.91 -24.34 -7.74
CA SER A 142 3.85 -23.91 -8.65
C SER A 142 4.38 -23.90 -10.08
N GLU A 143 3.54 -24.29 -11.02
CA GLU A 143 3.85 -24.20 -12.45
C GLU A 143 3.04 -23.07 -13.07
N VAL A 144 3.69 -22.28 -13.92
CA VAL A 144 3.07 -21.16 -14.65
C VAL A 144 3.38 -21.36 -16.12
N ILE A 145 2.34 -21.46 -16.94
CA ILE A 145 2.41 -21.70 -18.39
C ILE A 145 1.67 -20.58 -19.10
N LEU A 146 2.32 -19.98 -20.11
CA LEU A 146 1.66 -19.05 -21.03
C LEU A 146 0.62 -19.78 -21.86
N LEU A 147 -0.57 -19.21 -21.96
CA LEU A 147 -1.66 -19.66 -22.81
C LEU A 147 -1.72 -18.84 -24.10
N ASP A 148 -2.44 -19.36 -25.10
CA ASP A 148 -2.78 -18.57 -26.29
C ASP A 148 -3.66 -17.38 -25.87
N ASP A 149 -3.37 -16.20 -26.40
CA ASP A 149 -4.02 -14.94 -26.03
C ASP A 149 -5.56 -14.98 -26.24
N SER A 150 -6.02 -15.77 -27.21
CA SER A 150 -7.45 -15.98 -27.51
C SER A 150 -8.21 -16.84 -26.49
N SER A 151 -7.51 -17.48 -25.53
CA SER A 151 -8.12 -18.43 -24.59
C SER A 151 -8.88 -17.75 -23.44
N LEU A 152 -8.53 -16.50 -23.11
CA LEU A 152 -9.13 -15.72 -22.04
C LEU A 152 -9.64 -14.37 -22.55
N PRO A 153 -10.60 -13.74 -21.85
CA PRO A 153 -11.09 -12.40 -22.20
C PRO A 153 -9.95 -11.40 -22.26
N ASP A 154 -10.10 -10.37 -23.09
CA ASP A 154 -9.14 -9.26 -23.15
C ASP A 154 -9.15 -8.46 -21.83
N ILE A 155 -8.07 -7.74 -21.53
CA ILE A 155 -7.97 -6.89 -20.34
C ILE A 155 -9.15 -5.94 -20.25
N SER A 156 -9.56 -5.35 -21.38
CA SER A 156 -10.69 -4.42 -21.45
C SER A 156 -12.03 -5.03 -21.03
N GLU A 157 -12.19 -6.35 -21.18
CA GLU A 157 -13.39 -7.09 -20.75
C GLU A 157 -13.33 -7.54 -19.29
N LEU A 158 -12.12 -7.66 -18.72
CA LEU A 158 -11.88 -8.10 -17.35
C LEU A 158 -11.86 -6.92 -16.35
N SER A 159 -11.59 -5.72 -16.82
CA SER A 159 -11.47 -4.54 -16.00
C SER A 159 -12.82 -3.82 -15.84
N VAL A 160 -13.66 -4.31 -14.94
CA VAL A 160 -14.79 -3.54 -14.43
C VAL A 160 -14.38 -2.92 -13.12
N THR A 161 -13.65 -1.83 -13.18
CA THR A 161 -13.33 -1.08 -11.96
C THR A 161 -14.48 -0.16 -11.59
N PRO A 162 -14.89 -0.16 -10.33
CA PRO A 162 -15.92 0.77 -9.89
C PRO A 162 -15.41 2.20 -10.00
N VAL A 163 -16.28 3.10 -10.46
CA VAL A 163 -16.04 4.53 -10.31
C VAL A 163 -16.24 4.88 -8.84
N LYS A 164 -15.19 5.37 -8.19
CA LYS A 164 -15.19 5.69 -6.76
C LYS A 164 -14.78 7.13 -6.51
N LYS A 165 -15.29 7.68 -5.41
CA LYS A 165 -14.77 8.90 -4.82
C LYS A 165 -13.48 8.62 -4.07
N LEU A 166 -12.58 9.62 -4.01
CA LEU A 166 -11.25 9.42 -3.43
C LEU A 166 -11.27 9.07 -1.95
N ILE A 167 -12.28 9.53 -1.19
CA ILE A 167 -12.43 9.17 0.23
C ILE A 167 -12.75 7.69 0.45
N ASP A 168 -13.41 7.05 -0.52
CA ASP A 168 -13.83 5.65 -0.45
C ASP A 168 -12.74 4.67 -0.88
N VAL A 169 -11.58 5.20 -1.30
CA VAL A 169 -10.43 4.39 -1.72
C VAL A 169 -9.70 3.85 -0.51
N GLY A 170 -9.67 2.54 -0.39
CA GLY A 170 -9.10 1.86 0.77
C GLY A 170 -8.10 0.75 0.42
N PRO A 171 -7.58 0.06 1.46
CA PRO A 171 -6.62 -1.05 1.28
C PRO A 171 -7.18 -2.19 0.44
N SER A 172 -8.48 -2.21 0.29
CA SER A 172 -9.19 -3.24 -0.44
C SER A 172 -9.26 -2.99 -1.95
N ASP A 173 -8.96 -1.79 -2.41
CA ASP A 173 -9.02 -1.48 -3.82
C ASP A 173 -7.69 -1.84 -4.50
N LEU A 174 -7.77 -2.52 -5.62
CA LEU A 174 -6.63 -2.87 -6.46
C LEU A 174 -6.54 -1.92 -7.64
N PHE A 175 -7.71 -1.57 -8.17
CA PHE A 175 -7.89 -0.62 -9.24
C PHE A 175 -9.07 0.29 -8.94
N LEU A 176 -9.05 1.47 -9.53
CA LEU A 176 -10.18 2.37 -9.49
C LEU A 176 -10.25 3.21 -10.77
N SER A 177 -11.47 3.63 -11.08
CA SER A 177 -11.75 4.68 -12.06
C SER A 177 -12.31 5.89 -11.32
N SER A 178 -11.90 7.10 -11.68
CA SER A 178 -12.39 8.32 -11.04
C SER A 178 -12.21 9.55 -11.93
N VAL A 179 -12.79 10.65 -11.47
CA VAL A 179 -12.56 12.01 -11.99
C VAL A 179 -12.03 12.85 -10.84
N ALA A 180 -10.90 13.50 -11.04
CA ALA A 180 -10.24 14.29 -10.00
C ALA A 180 -9.47 15.48 -10.58
N ALA A 181 -9.25 16.50 -9.77
CA ALA A 181 -8.38 17.63 -10.09
C ALA A 181 -6.93 17.33 -9.68
N ILE A 182 -5.97 17.74 -10.49
CA ILE A 182 -4.56 17.80 -10.13
C ILE A 182 -4.34 19.04 -9.27
N ILE A 183 -4.07 18.89 -7.98
CA ILE A 183 -3.85 20.01 -7.05
C ILE A 183 -2.39 20.24 -6.68
N ASP A 184 -1.55 19.25 -6.96
CA ASP A 184 -0.10 19.35 -6.80
C ASP A 184 0.57 18.44 -7.84
N LEU A 185 1.71 18.88 -8.41
CA LEU A 185 2.43 18.14 -9.45
C LEU A 185 3.91 18.50 -9.42
N TYR A 186 4.76 17.49 -9.37
CA TYR A 186 6.22 17.63 -9.40
C TYR A 186 6.89 16.48 -10.12
N HIS A 187 8.02 16.77 -10.76
CA HIS A 187 8.81 15.78 -11.47
C HIS A 187 9.93 15.25 -10.57
N ARG A 188 10.13 13.95 -10.57
CA ARG A 188 11.22 13.31 -9.83
C ARG A 188 11.99 12.34 -10.73
N ASN A 189 13.30 12.49 -10.74
CA ASN A 189 14.17 11.53 -11.40
C ASN A 189 14.37 10.32 -10.50
N VAL A 190 14.18 9.13 -11.06
CA VAL A 190 14.39 7.84 -10.41
C VAL A 190 15.26 6.98 -11.31
N GLU A 191 16.17 6.24 -10.70
CA GLU A 191 16.97 5.22 -11.40
C GLU A 191 16.25 3.89 -11.32
N VAL A 192 15.88 3.34 -12.48
CA VAL A 192 15.25 2.02 -12.60
C VAL A 192 16.10 1.15 -13.52
N LYS A 193 16.62 0.04 -12.98
CA LYS A 193 17.46 -0.91 -13.73
C LYS A 193 18.69 -0.25 -14.41
N GLY A 194 19.22 0.85 -13.84
CA GLY A 194 20.38 1.58 -14.38
C GLY A 194 20.03 2.65 -15.42
N GLU A 195 18.75 2.91 -15.66
CA GLU A 195 18.26 4.00 -16.51
C GLU A 195 17.62 5.09 -15.66
N ASP A 196 17.94 6.34 -15.96
CA ASP A 196 17.31 7.51 -15.34
C ASP A 196 15.94 7.76 -15.99
N LEU A 197 14.89 7.64 -15.20
CA LEU A 197 13.51 7.92 -15.61
C LEU A 197 12.97 9.10 -14.83
N THR A 198 12.23 9.97 -15.50
CA THR A 198 11.48 11.03 -14.85
C THR A 198 10.04 10.55 -14.63
N ILE A 199 9.63 10.46 -13.38
CA ILE A 199 8.26 10.17 -12.99
C ILE A 199 7.56 11.46 -12.56
N ILE A 200 6.25 11.49 -12.71
CA ILE A 200 5.41 12.57 -12.23
C ILE A 200 4.75 12.09 -10.93
N GLU A 201 4.93 12.85 -9.87
CA GLU A 201 4.26 12.63 -8.59
C GLU A 201 3.40 13.85 -8.30
N GLY A 202 2.30 13.65 -7.56
CA GLY A 202 1.43 14.77 -7.23
C GLY A 202 0.29 14.36 -6.32
N VAL A 203 -0.73 15.20 -6.30
CA VAL A 203 -1.95 15.00 -5.50
C VAL A 203 -3.16 15.18 -6.39
N LEU A 204 -4.02 14.18 -6.40
CA LEU A 204 -5.37 14.24 -6.95
C LEU A 204 -6.37 14.56 -5.85
N ALA A 205 -7.39 15.35 -6.19
CA ALA A 205 -8.45 15.71 -5.28
C ALA A 205 -9.81 15.71 -5.99
N ASP A 206 -10.82 15.26 -5.27
CA ASP A 206 -12.24 15.45 -5.59
C ASP A 206 -12.94 16.16 -4.42
N GLU A 207 -14.24 16.33 -4.48
CA GLU A 207 -15.02 16.99 -3.42
C GLU A 207 -15.00 16.23 -2.09
N THR A 208 -14.55 14.98 -2.08
CA THR A 208 -14.59 14.11 -0.91
C THR A 208 -13.24 13.96 -0.22
N GLY A 209 -12.14 14.05 -0.99
CA GLY A 209 -10.82 13.81 -0.42
C GLY A 209 -9.66 14.03 -1.37
N ARG A 210 -8.48 13.64 -0.91
CA ARG A 210 -7.21 13.79 -1.62
C ARG A 210 -6.39 12.53 -1.51
N LEU A 211 -5.76 12.14 -2.61
CA LEU A 211 -4.81 11.02 -2.63
C LEU A 211 -3.55 11.38 -3.41
N PRO A 212 -2.40 10.87 -3.00
CA PRO A 212 -1.19 10.97 -3.79
C PRO A 212 -1.33 10.12 -5.06
N PHE A 213 -0.70 10.57 -6.14
CA PHE A 213 -0.58 9.78 -7.36
C PHE A 213 0.85 9.76 -7.87
N VAL A 214 1.16 8.75 -8.66
CA VAL A 214 2.41 8.59 -9.40
C VAL A 214 2.07 8.24 -10.84
N SER A 215 2.63 8.96 -11.80
CA SER A 215 2.56 8.60 -13.21
C SER A 215 3.94 8.26 -13.74
N TRP A 216 4.04 7.12 -14.40
CA TRP A 216 5.23 6.64 -15.11
C TRP A 216 5.26 7.09 -16.57
N SER A 217 4.20 7.76 -16.99
CA SER A 217 4.04 8.33 -18.34
C SER A 217 3.85 9.83 -18.26
N PRO A 218 4.26 10.57 -19.30
CA PRO A 218 3.93 11.99 -19.39
C PRO A 218 2.42 12.20 -19.32
N LEU A 219 2.01 13.26 -18.62
CA LEU A 219 0.63 13.74 -18.59
C LEU A 219 0.55 14.98 -19.48
N ASP A 220 0.59 14.76 -20.81
CA ASP A 220 0.72 15.85 -21.78
C ASP A 220 -0.47 16.82 -21.71
N GLY A 221 -0.15 18.11 -21.54
CA GLY A 221 -1.16 19.17 -21.44
C GLY A 221 -1.96 19.19 -20.15
N MET A 222 -1.50 18.46 -19.12
CA MET A 222 -2.16 18.39 -17.81
C MET A 222 -1.26 19.04 -16.76
N ASP A 223 -1.74 20.13 -16.18
CA ASP A 223 -1.05 20.93 -15.17
C ASP A 223 -1.87 21.00 -13.87
N ILE A 224 -1.32 21.67 -12.87
CA ILE A 224 -2.06 21.98 -11.64
C ILE A 224 -3.34 22.75 -12.00
N GLY A 225 -4.48 22.28 -11.51
CA GLY A 225 -5.83 22.79 -11.83
C GLY A 225 -6.53 22.01 -12.95
N SER A 226 -5.83 21.15 -13.70
CA SER A 226 -6.46 20.30 -14.71
C SER A 226 -7.36 19.26 -14.05
N MET A 227 -8.54 19.06 -14.65
CA MET A 227 -9.43 17.95 -14.34
C MET A 227 -9.08 16.76 -15.22
N ILE A 228 -8.88 15.61 -14.62
CA ILE A 228 -8.59 14.37 -15.32
C ILE A 228 -9.61 13.29 -15.00
N ARG A 229 -9.98 12.53 -16.03
CA ARG A 229 -10.69 11.26 -15.89
C ARG A 229 -9.70 10.14 -16.18
N PHE A 230 -9.65 9.18 -15.31
CA PHE A 230 -8.82 7.99 -15.49
C PHE A 230 -9.63 6.72 -15.23
N LYS A 231 -9.29 5.68 -15.97
CA LYS A 231 -9.91 4.35 -15.85
C LYS A 231 -8.85 3.32 -15.48
N ASP A 232 -9.23 2.39 -14.62
CA ASP A 232 -8.41 1.22 -14.27
C ASP A 232 -7.03 1.57 -13.68
N ALA A 233 -6.92 2.72 -13.01
CA ALA A 233 -5.69 3.10 -12.31
C ALA A 233 -5.41 2.14 -11.16
N SER A 234 -4.18 1.66 -11.05
CA SER A 234 -3.81 0.76 -9.95
C SER A 234 -3.68 1.51 -8.62
N VAL A 235 -4.12 0.86 -7.54
CA VAL A 235 -4.03 1.41 -6.18
C VAL A 235 -2.97 0.64 -5.42
N ARG A 236 -1.97 1.36 -4.92
CA ARG A 236 -0.90 0.78 -4.10
C ARG A 236 -0.89 1.40 -2.72
N MET A 237 -0.69 0.58 -1.72
CA MET A 237 -0.60 1.06 -0.34
C MET A 237 0.83 1.42 0.02
N TYR A 238 1.05 2.66 0.46
CA TYR A 238 2.32 3.10 1.00
C TYR A 238 2.12 3.60 2.44
N ARG A 239 2.65 2.86 3.42
CA ARG A 239 2.52 3.18 4.85
C ARG A 239 1.07 3.39 5.32
N GLY A 240 0.16 2.57 4.81
CA GLY A 240 -1.26 2.66 5.15
C GLY A 240 -2.05 3.71 4.37
N VAL A 241 -1.40 4.46 3.47
CA VAL A 241 -2.03 5.45 2.60
C VAL A 241 -2.18 4.87 1.19
N PRO A 242 -3.38 4.87 0.59
CA PRO A 242 -3.55 4.52 -0.80
C PRO A 242 -2.90 5.56 -1.71
N SER A 243 -2.24 5.11 -2.77
CA SER A 243 -1.64 5.92 -3.82
C SER A 243 -2.13 5.44 -5.18
N ILE A 244 -2.53 6.36 -6.04
CA ILE A 244 -3.03 6.06 -7.39
C ILE A 244 -1.85 6.01 -8.33
N HIS A 245 -1.72 4.93 -9.10
CA HIS A 245 -0.67 4.76 -10.09
C HIS A 245 -1.25 4.80 -11.50
N LEU A 246 -0.78 5.77 -12.28
CA LEU A 246 -1.15 5.97 -13.67
C LEU A 246 0.00 5.44 -14.53
N ASP A 247 -0.17 4.23 -15.06
CA ASP A 247 0.82 3.59 -15.94
C ASP A 247 0.57 3.97 -17.41
N SER A 248 1.50 3.63 -18.30
CA SER A 248 1.38 3.91 -19.74
C SER A 248 0.18 3.23 -20.42
N SER A 249 -0.35 2.18 -19.81
CA SER A 249 -1.53 1.47 -20.30
C SER A 249 -2.86 2.10 -19.86
N ILE A 250 -2.81 3.10 -18.96
CA ILE A 250 -4.01 3.69 -18.37
C ILE A 250 -4.48 4.84 -19.24
N GLN A 251 -5.77 4.81 -19.57
CA GLN A 251 -6.42 5.89 -20.30
C GLN A 251 -6.65 7.05 -19.33
N VAL A 252 -5.92 8.15 -19.54
CA VAL A 252 -6.08 9.41 -18.84
C VAL A 252 -6.54 10.47 -19.84
N GLU A 253 -7.67 11.09 -19.56
CA GLU A 253 -8.29 12.10 -20.41
C GLU A 253 -8.44 13.41 -19.63
N SER A 254 -8.16 14.54 -20.26
CA SER A 254 -8.51 15.85 -19.72
C SER A 254 -10.02 16.06 -19.83
N VAL A 255 -10.65 16.48 -18.75
CA VAL A 255 -12.07 16.80 -18.72
C VAL A 255 -12.26 18.27 -19.07
N GLY A 256 -13.04 18.53 -20.12
CA GLY A 256 -13.30 19.90 -20.59
C GLY A 256 -14.18 20.69 -19.62
N ALA A 257 -14.06 22.02 -19.67
CA ALA A 257 -14.84 22.93 -18.82
C ALA A 257 -16.37 22.88 -19.05
N ASP A 258 -16.80 22.28 -20.17
CA ASP A 258 -18.23 22.15 -20.53
C ASP A 258 -18.89 20.88 -19.96
N GLU A 259 -18.14 19.99 -19.32
CA GLU A 259 -18.73 18.85 -18.63
C GLU A 259 -19.28 19.27 -17.27
N ASP A 260 -20.51 18.84 -16.97
CA ASP A 260 -21.19 19.11 -15.69
C ASP A 260 -20.48 18.32 -14.58
N LEU A 261 -19.44 18.93 -14.01
CA LEU A 261 -18.64 18.36 -12.93
C LEU A 261 -19.39 18.49 -11.61
N SER A 262 -19.39 17.45 -10.81
CA SER A 262 -20.06 17.43 -9.50
C SER A 262 -19.38 18.33 -8.46
N PHE A 263 -18.24 18.98 -8.79
CA PHE A 263 -17.49 19.82 -7.86
C PHE A 263 -16.66 20.90 -8.56
N ASP A 264 -16.37 21.99 -7.83
CA ASP A 264 -15.48 23.07 -8.27
C ASP A 264 -14.01 22.71 -7.96
N PRO A 265 -13.13 22.59 -8.97
CA PRO A 265 -11.71 22.31 -8.76
C PRO A 265 -11.00 23.29 -7.82
N LEU A 266 -11.44 24.55 -7.79
CA LEU A 266 -10.87 25.58 -6.92
C LEU A 266 -11.30 25.39 -5.45
N ALA A 267 -12.51 24.89 -5.22
CA ALA A 267 -13.02 24.62 -3.88
C ALA A 267 -12.29 23.45 -3.22
N VAL A 268 -11.80 22.49 -4.01
CA VAL A 268 -11.09 21.29 -3.53
C VAL A 268 -9.69 21.63 -2.99
N ASN A 269 -9.11 22.75 -3.36
CA ASN A 269 -7.76 23.13 -2.91
C ASN A 269 -7.72 23.73 -1.48
N LYS A 270 -8.85 23.80 -0.77
CA LYS A 270 -8.88 24.27 0.63
C LYS A 270 -8.13 23.28 1.55
N PRO A 271 -7.39 23.77 2.57
CA PRO A 271 -6.81 22.90 3.58
C PRO A 271 -7.89 22.02 4.23
N PRO A 272 -7.57 20.75 4.60
CA PRO A 272 -8.51 19.90 5.29
C PRO A 272 -8.90 20.51 6.65
N GLU A 273 -10.17 20.36 7.02
CA GLU A 273 -10.62 20.72 8.37
C GLU A 273 -10.00 19.77 9.41
N PRO A 274 -9.68 20.26 10.60
CA PRO A 274 -9.17 19.42 11.69
C PRO A 274 -10.19 18.33 12.09
N VAL A 275 -9.71 17.10 12.19
CA VAL A 275 -10.49 15.95 12.66
C VAL A 275 -10.02 15.52 14.06
N PRO A 276 -10.89 14.86 14.86
CA PRO A 276 -10.49 14.27 16.13
C PRO A 276 -9.34 13.28 15.98
N ILE A 277 -8.37 13.30 16.91
CA ILE A 277 -7.23 12.38 16.90
C ILE A 277 -7.68 10.92 16.98
N SER A 278 -8.81 10.63 17.63
CA SER A 278 -9.42 9.30 17.67
C SER A 278 -9.68 8.73 16.25
N ASN A 279 -10.08 9.56 15.28
CA ASN A 279 -10.29 9.14 13.90
C ASN A 279 -8.94 8.74 13.23
N VAL A 280 -7.90 9.51 13.50
CA VAL A 280 -6.53 9.22 13.02
C VAL A 280 -6.00 7.92 13.61
N LEU A 281 -6.33 7.63 14.86
CA LEU A 281 -5.91 6.40 15.55
C LEU A 281 -6.61 5.14 15.04
N GLN A 282 -7.76 5.25 14.38
CA GLN A 282 -8.48 4.11 13.81
C GLN A 282 -7.95 3.70 12.43
N ALA A 283 -7.30 4.62 11.71
CA ALA A 283 -6.76 4.36 10.38
C ALA A 283 -5.34 3.75 10.42
N GLU A 284 -5.00 2.96 9.42
CA GLU A 284 -3.63 2.47 9.20
C GLU A 284 -2.70 3.60 8.71
N GLY A 285 -3.23 4.57 7.99
CA GLY A 285 -2.58 5.78 7.53
C GLY A 285 -3.60 6.72 6.90
N MET A 286 -3.33 8.01 6.95
CA MET A 286 -4.15 9.04 6.32
C MET A 286 -3.26 10.02 5.58
N PHE A 287 -3.71 10.45 4.42
CA PHE A 287 -3.04 11.45 3.61
C PHE A 287 -3.67 12.82 3.84
N ASP A 288 -2.82 13.85 3.99
CA ASP A 288 -3.20 15.25 4.08
C ASP A 288 -4.30 15.55 5.11
N VAL A 289 -4.15 15.01 6.31
CA VAL A 289 -5.09 15.19 7.41
C VAL A 289 -4.62 16.33 8.33
N ALA A 290 -5.56 17.04 8.94
CA ALA A 290 -5.33 18.06 9.93
C ALA A 290 -5.86 17.62 11.30
N VAL A 291 -5.12 17.95 12.36
CA VAL A 291 -5.53 17.77 13.75
C VAL A 291 -5.07 18.96 14.59
N GLU A 292 -5.78 19.23 15.67
CA GLU A 292 -5.44 20.25 16.65
C GLU A 292 -5.41 19.64 18.05
N GLY A 293 -4.53 20.13 18.92
CA GLY A 293 -4.47 19.65 20.30
C GLY A 293 -3.41 20.34 21.13
N ASN A 294 -3.31 19.94 22.39
CA ASN A 294 -2.29 20.42 23.30
C ASN A 294 -1.00 19.58 23.19
N ILE A 295 0.15 20.23 23.22
CA ILE A 295 1.43 19.56 23.34
C ILE A 295 1.60 19.08 24.78
N VAL A 296 1.35 17.79 25.01
CA VAL A 296 1.46 17.19 26.35
C VAL A 296 2.87 16.73 26.69
N SER A 297 3.70 16.49 25.68
CA SER A 297 5.09 16.06 25.91
C SER A 297 5.97 16.31 24.70
N VAL A 298 7.23 16.72 24.95
CA VAL A 298 8.32 16.68 23.97
C VAL A 298 9.10 15.38 24.17
N ARG A 299 9.32 14.63 23.09
CA ARG A 299 9.90 13.28 23.15
C ARG A 299 11.42 13.31 22.98
N PRO A 300 12.15 12.35 23.61
CA PRO A 300 13.58 12.16 23.38
C PRO A 300 13.91 12.02 21.90
N GLY A 301 15.05 12.60 21.51
CA GLY A 301 15.49 12.71 20.11
C GLY A 301 14.92 13.94 19.40
N SER A 302 14.29 14.87 20.14
CA SER A 302 14.13 16.27 19.75
C SER A 302 15.42 17.05 20.02
N GLY A 303 15.64 18.12 19.27
CA GLY A 303 16.84 18.97 19.33
C GLY A 303 17.71 18.86 18.11
N LEU A 304 19.00 19.11 18.28
CA LEU A 304 19.98 18.99 17.21
C LEU A 304 20.20 17.54 16.82
N ILE A 305 20.24 17.29 15.53
CA ILE A 305 20.49 15.98 14.94
C ILE A 305 21.46 16.10 13.77
N THR A 306 22.03 14.99 13.35
CA THR A 306 22.88 14.93 12.15
C THR A 306 22.22 14.03 11.11
N ARG A 307 22.20 14.45 9.85
CA ARG A 307 21.63 13.69 8.74
C ARG A 307 22.69 13.27 7.74
N CYS A 308 22.45 12.11 7.15
CA CYS A 308 23.22 11.65 5.99
C CYS A 308 22.94 12.55 4.78
N PRO A 309 23.97 13.09 4.10
CA PRO A 309 23.77 13.95 2.93
C PRO A 309 23.15 13.21 1.72
N VAL A 310 23.29 11.89 1.67
CA VAL A 310 22.81 11.08 0.54
C VAL A 310 21.33 10.67 0.71
N CYS A 311 20.95 10.14 1.88
CA CYS A 311 19.59 9.60 2.09
C CYS A 311 18.75 10.36 3.12
N ASN A 312 19.25 11.45 3.65
CA ASN A 312 18.60 12.34 4.63
C ASN A 312 18.15 11.65 5.96
N ARG A 313 18.59 10.41 6.19
CA ARG A 313 18.34 9.69 7.45
C ARG A 313 19.16 10.29 8.59
N VAL A 314 18.57 10.28 9.79
CA VAL A 314 19.30 10.66 11.00
C VAL A 314 20.42 9.65 11.24
N ILE A 315 21.62 10.16 11.49
CA ILE A 315 22.83 9.36 11.72
C ILE A 315 23.42 9.67 13.09
N ILE A 316 24.18 8.73 13.62
CA ILE A 316 24.90 8.86 14.88
C ILE A 316 26.39 8.68 14.61
N LYS A 317 27.21 9.54 15.18
CA LYS A 317 28.69 9.50 15.04
C LYS A 317 29.15 9.47 13.56
N ASN A 318 28.47 10.21 12.69
CA ASN A 318 28.77 10.30 11.25
C ASN A 318 28.78 8.95 10.51
N VAL A 319 28.00 7.98 11.00
CA VAL A 319 27.82 6.68 10.33
C VAL A 319 26.40 6.50 9.86
N CYS A 320 26.22 6.38 8.56
CA CYS A 320 24.95 6.01 7.95
C CYS A 320 24.86 4.50 7.77
N ARG A 321 23.73 3.90 8.18
CA ARG A 321 23.51 2.45 8.05
C ARG A 321 23.58 1.94 6.60
N SER A 322 23.22 2.82 5.63
CA SER A 322 23.19 2.46 4.21
C SER A 322 24.42 2.94 3.43
N HIS A 323 25.07 4.04 3.89
CA HIS A 323 26.17 4.70 3.14
C HIS A 323 27.50 4.70 3.91
N GLY A 324 27.58 4.05 5.07
CA GLY A 324 28.81 3.98 5.87
C GLY A 324 29.19 5.31 6.51
N ALA A 325 30.49 5.59 6.61
CA ALA A 325 31.01 6.83 7.14
C ALA A 325 30.73 7.98 6.16
N VAL A 326 30.11 9.07 6.66
CA VAL A 326 29.75 10.26 5.88
C VAL A 326 29.90 11.51 6.72
N ASP A 327 30.24 12.64 6.08
CA ASP A 327 30.20 13.94 6.72
C ASP A 327 28.73 14.40 6.86
N GLY A 328 28.20 14.24 8.06
CA GLY A 328 26.79 14.48 8.31
C GLY A 328 26.42 15.95 8.31
N LEU A 329 25.24 16.27 7.78
CA LEU A 329 24.66 17.61 7.79
C LEU A 329 23.96 17.88 9.12
N GLN A 330 24.25 19.03 9.71
CA GLN A 330 23.58 19.45 10.94
C GLN A 330 22.15 19.86 10.66
N ASP A 331 21.24 19.39 11.49
CA ASP A 331 19.81 19.62 11.36
C ASP A 331 19.15 19.70 12.73
N MET A 332 17.87 20.08 12.76
CA MET A 332 17.04 20.13 13.96
C MET A 332 15.70 19.47 13.69
N ARG A 333 15.15 18.83 14.68
CA ARG A 333 13.78 18.30 14.65
C ARG A 333 13.13 18.40 16.01
N VAL A 334 11.81 18.45 16.03
CA VAL A 334 10.99 18.27 17.23
C VAL A 334 10.10 17.05 17.08
N LYS A 335 10.06 16.25 18.12
CA LYS A 335 9.08 15.16 18.29
C LYS A 335 8.22 15.50 19.49
N LEU A 336 6.92 15.56 19.31
CA LEU A 336 6.00 15.89 20.39
C LEU A 336 4.79 14.95 20.39
N ILE A 337 4.15 14.86 21.54
CA ILE A 337 2.84 14.22 21.67
C ILE A 337 1.81 15.33 21.68
N LEU A 338 0.88 15.26 20.73
CA LEU A 338 -0.29 16.11 20.62
C LEU A 338 -1.52 15.35 21.11
N ASP A 339 -2.34 15.99 21.91
CA ASP A 339 -3.53 15.42 22.54
C ASP A 339 -4.70 16.40 22.45
N ASP A 340 -5.87 15.95 21.98
CA ASP A 340 -7.09 16.72 21.82
C ASP A 340 -8.20 16.31 22.81
N GLY A 341 -7.88 15.39 23.74
CA GLY A 341 -8.87 14.80 24.66
C GLY A 341 -9.57 13.56 24.11
N THR A 342 -9.52 13.29 22.80
CA THR A 342 -10.04 12.06 22.19
C THR A 342 -8.96 11.00 21.97
N GLY A 343 -7.70 11.44 22.00
CA GLY A 343 -6.54 10.58 21.84
C GLY A 343 -5.24 11.37 21.73
N SER A 344 -4.13 10.67 21.60
CA SER A 344 -2.82 11.30 21.46
C SER A 344 -2.01 10.70 20.31
N VAL A 345 -1.25 11.54 19.59
CA VAL A 345 -0.47 11.15 18.42
C VAL A 345 0.96 11.69 18.50
N LEU A 346 1.92 10.89 18.01
CA LEU A 346 3.33 11.33 17.89
C LEU A 346 3.47 12.20 16.64
N VAL A 347 3.77 13.47 16.82
CA VAL A 347 4.00 14.45 15.75
C VAL A 347 5.50 14.66 15.55
N MET A 348 5.95 14.65 14.28
CA MET A 348 7.33 14.89 13.90
C MET A 348 7.42 16.13 13.03
N LEU A 349 8.18 17.14 13.50
CA LEU A 349 8.44 18.38 12.79
C LEU A 349 9.85 18.33 12.18
N ASN A 350 9.95 18.71 10.90
CA ASN A 350 11.24 18.97 10.23
C ASN A 350 11.90 20.24 10.79
N ARG A 351 13.06 20.63 10.26
CA ARG A 351 13.79 21.81 10.73
C ARG A 351 12.96 23.09 10.67
N GLU A 352 12.38 23.39 9.53
CA GLU A 352 11.63 24.63 9.28
C GLU A 352 10.45 24.76 10.25
N LEU A 353 9.65 23.70 10.39
CA LEU A 353 8.53 23.67 11.31
C LEU A 353 8.98 23.68 12.78
N SER A 354 10.13 23.05 13.07
CA SER A 354 10.71 23.06 14.41
C SER A 354 11.16 24.45 14.80
N GLU A 355 11.83 25.17 13.92
CA GLU A 355 12.25 26.56 14.14
C GLU A 355 11.04 27.48 14.36
N LEU A 356 9.99 27.30 13.52
CA LEU A 356 8.75 28.08 13.65
C LEU A 356 8.05 27.85 14.99
N VAL A 357 7.87 26.61 15.40
CA VAL A 357 7.13 26.25 16.63
C VAL A 357 7.95 26.51 17.88
N TYR A 358 9.24 26.22 17.86
CA TYR A 358 10.17 26.44 18.99
C TYR A 358 10.52 27.93 19.16
N GLY A 359 10.53 28.68 18.05
CA GLY A 359 10.86 30.09 18.06
C GLY A 359 12.38 30.39 18.16
N LYS A 360 13.21 29.37 17.86
CA LYS A 360 14.68 29.52 17.79
C LYS A 360 15.19 28.77 16.55
N SER A 361 16.08 29.43 15.83
CA SER A 361 16.76 28.87 14.67
C SER A 361 17.76 27.78 15.04
N LEU A 362 18.19 27.02 14.04
CA LEU A 362 19.28 26.04 14.18
C LEU A 362 20.54 26.71 14.73
N HIS A 363 20.87 27.91 14.25
CA HIS A 363 22.04 28.67 14.70
C HIS A 363 21.97 29.12 16.19
N GLU A 364 20.80 29.60 16.61
CA GLU A 364 20.58 30.00 18.02
C GLU A 364 20.64 28.78 18.95
N SER A 365 20.15 27.62 18.47
CA SER A 365 20.24 26.36 19.20
C SER A 365 21.70 25.89 19.36
N PHE A 366 22.57 26.07 18.36
CA PHE A 366 24.00 25.84 18.49
C PHE A 366 24.66 26.83 19.45
N SER A 367 24.23 28.08 19.43
CA SER A 367 24.73 29.10 20.36
C SER A 367 24.38 28.74 21.83
N LEU A 368 23.19 28.18 22.04
CA LEU A 368 22.77 27.66 23.35
C LEU A 368 23.63 26.44 23.76
N LEU A 369 23.92 25.53 22.83
CA LEU A 369 24.82 24.41 23.06
C LEU A 369 26.22 24.90 23.48
N GLY A 370 26.76 25.88 22.77
CA GLY A 370 28.10 26.48 23.11
C GLY A 370 28.16 27.09 24.51
N LYS A 371 27.06 27.69 24.97
CA LYS A 371 26.99 28.28 26.34
C LYS A 371 26.82 27.22 27.42
N THR A 372 26.06 26.16 27.17
CA THR A 372 25.70 25.15 28.18
C THR A 372 26.58 23.92 28.16
N MET A 373 27.29 23.69 27.06
CA MET A 373 28.11 22.50 26.80
C MET A 373 27.30 21.19 26.93
N SER A 374 25.96 21.24 26.75
CA SER A 374 25.06 20.11 26.95
C SER A 374 23.98 20.06 25.90
N MET A 375 23.95 18.96 25.15
CA MET A 375 22.85 18.66 24.23
C MET A 375 21.49 18.54 24.94
N ASN A 376 21.49 18.08 26.19
CA ASN A 376 20.29 17.97 27.01
C ASN A 376 19.66 19.33 27.33
N ALA A 377 20.46 20.39 27.38
CA ALA A 377 19.97 21.76 27.67
C ALA A 377 19.00 22.23 26.57
N ILE A 378 19.25 21.87 25.30
CA ILE A 378 18.36 22.21 24.18
C ILE A 378 17.02 21.45 24.31
N PHE A 379 17.10 20.18 24.64
CA PHE A 379 15.92 19.35 24.86
C PHE A 379 15.06 19.88 26.02
N GLU A 380 15.65 20.20 27.17
CA GLU A 380 14.92 20.73 28.30
C GLU A 380 14.34 22.14 28.02
N ASP A 381 15.05 22.97 27.27
CA ASP A 381 14.49 24.25 26.83
C ASP A 381 13.32 24.08 25.87
N MET A 382 13.42 23.19 24.89
CA MET A 382 12.27 22.83 24.01
C MET A 382 11.08 22.34 24.83
N LYS A 383 11.31 21.46 25.78
CA LYS A 383 10.26 20.92 26.64
C LYS A 383 9.59 22.03 27.43
N ARG A 384 10.36 22.93 28.04
CA ARG A 384 9.85 24.08 28.80
C ARG A 384 9.04 25.04 27.95
N VAL A 385 9.48 25.28 26.70
CA VAL A 385 8.85 26.26 25.80
C VAL A 385 7.58 25.70 25.12
N LEU A 386 7.57 24.40 24.80
CA LEU A 386 6.55 23.81 23.95
C LEU A 386 5.41 23.12 24.73
N THR A 387 5.71 22.52 25.88
CA THR A 387 4.69 21.78 26.65
C THR A 387 3.57 22.72 27.11
N GLY A 388 2.32 22.29 26.89
CA GLY A 388 1.11 23.05 27.23
C GLY A 388 0.62 24.00 26.14
N ARG A 389 1.39 24.18 25.04
CA ARG A 389 0.90 24.98 23.92
C ARG A 389 -0.13 24.23 23.10
N TYR A 390 -1.14 24.95 22.62
CA TYR A 390 -2.11 24.44 21.65
C TYR A 390 -1.55 24.62 20.24
N LEU A 391 -1.62 23.56 19.42
CA LEU A 391 -1.01 23.52 18.09
C LEU A 391 -1.92 22.79 17.12
N GLY A 392 -2.07 23.35 15.92
CA GLY A 392 -2.63 22.67 14.78
C GLY A 392 -1.51 22.13 13.88
N VAL A 393 -1.70 20.94 13.36
CA VAL A 393 -0.76 20.29 12.44
C VAL A 393 -1.51 19.66 11.26
N ARG A 394 -0.90 19.77 10.06
CA ARG A 394 -1.39 19.12 8.83
C ARG A 394 -0.28 18.28 8.23
N GLY A 395 -0.60 17.10 7.76
CA GLY A 395 0.36 16.20 7.14
C GLY A 395 -0.18 14.80 6.92
N ASN A 396 0.73 13.85 6.87
CA ASN A 396 0.40 12.44 6.64
C ASN A 396 0.61 11.62 7.90
N THR A 397 -0.25 10.64 8.11
CA THR A 397 -0.09 9.71 9.23
C THR A 397 0.27 8.31 8.74
N SER A 398 0.92 7.56 9.58
CA SER A 398 1.18 6.14 9.34
C SER A 398 1.24 5.39 10.66
N ARG A 399 0.71 4.18 10.70
CA ARG A 399 0.81 3.28 11.84
C ARG A 399 2.18 2.62 11.84
N ILE A 400 2.82 2.64 12.99
CA ILE A 400 4.08 1.94 13.25
C ILE A 400 3.88 1.05 14.49
N GLU A 401 4.85 0.22 14.80
CA GLU A 401 4.82 -0.70 15.95
C GLU A 401 4.45 -0.01 17.30
N PHE A 402 4.83 1.26 17.46
CA PHE A 402 4.60 2.03 18.68
C PHE A 402 3.42 3.01 18.61
N GLY A 403 2.49 2.83 17.67
CA GLY A 403 1.32 3.68 17.47
C GLY A 403 1.34 4.46 16.17
N VAL A 404 0.54 5.52 16.10
CA VAL A 404 0.43 6.36 14.90
C VAL A 404 1.44 7.49 14.97
N THR A 405 2.17 7.70 13.87
CA THR A 405 3.11 8.81 13.69
C THR A 405 2.57 9.78 12.66
N PHE A 406 2.62 11.06 12.99
CA PHE A 406 2.21 12.16 12.13
C PHE A 406 3.46 12.84 11.55
N VAL A 407 3.64 12.78 10.24
CA VAL A 407 4.69 13.49 9.51
C VAL A 407 4.11 14.81 9.00
N THR A 408 4.51 15.89 9.65
CA THR A 408 3.92 17.21 9.46
C THR A 408 4.44 17.92 8.21
N LYS A 409 3.53 18.52 7.45
CA LYS A 409 3.80 19.40 6.31
C LYS A 409 3.57 20.89 6.65
N ALA A 410 2.59 21.17 7.52
CA ALA A 410 2.29 22.52 7.96
C ALA A 410 1.87 22.54 9.43
N VAL A 411 2.07 23.68 10.07
CA VAL A 411 1.66 23.95 11.45
C VAL A 411 1.01 25.32 11.52
N TRP A 412 0.08 25.48 12.46
CA TRP A 412 -0.50 26.76 12.82
C TRP A 412 -0.77 26.82 14.32
N VAL A 413 -0.83 28.00 14.85
CA VAL A 413 -1.36 28.24 16.19
C VAL A 413 -2.83 28.54 15.98
N PRO A 414 -3.76 27.67 16.43
CA PRO A 414 -5.18 27.96 16.35
C PRO A 414 -5.40 29.27 17.13
N GLY A 415 -5.70 30.31 16.37
CA GLY A 415 -5.68 31.66 16.90
C GLY A 415 -7.01 32.02 17.54
N SER A 416 -7.14 33.24 17.85
CA SER A 416 -8.23 34.14 18.15
C SER A 416 -9.64 33.82 17.58
N ASP A 417 -9.80 32.74 16.82
CA ASP A 417 -11.06 32.26 16.23
C ASP A 417 -11.97 31.55 17.24
N ILE A 418 -11.60 31.54 18.51
CA ILE A 418 -12.42 30.95 19.58
C ILE A 418 -13.81 31.61 19.59
N GLU A 419 -13.89 32.92 19.39
CA GLU A 419 -15.16 33.64 19.32
C GLU A 419 -16.03 33.21 18.14
N GLU A 420 -15.45 32.85 17.00
CA GLU A 420 -16.17 32.34 15.82
C GLU A 420 -16.49 30.84 15.96
N ARG A 421 -15.65 30.07 16.66
CA ARG A 421 -15.81 28.63 16.85
C ARG A 421 -16.79 28.26 17.96
N VAL A 422 -16.94 29.09 18.98
CA VAL A 422 -17.86 28.85 20.10
C VAL A 422 -19.30 28.63 19.63
N PRO A 423 -19.88 29.44 18.73
CA PRO A 423 -21.26 29.19 18.25
C PRO A 423 -21.38 27.85 17.50
N LEU A 424 -20.35 27.46 16.72
CA LEU A 424 -20.33 26.20 15.98
C LEU A 424 -20.23 24.99 16.91
N LEU A 425 -19.47 25.11 18.00
CA LEU A 425 -19.35 24.08 19.03
C LEU A 425 -20.60 23.94 19.86
N LEU A 426 -21.25 25.07 20.22
CA LEU A 426 -22.52 25.07 20.91
C LEU A 426 -23.63 24.44 20.06
N ASN A 427 -23.72 24.77 18.77
CA ASN A 427 -24.69 24.15 17.87
C ASN A 427 -24.45 22.63 17.69
N LYS A 428 -23.21 22.15 17.80
CA LYS A 428 -22.91 20.70 17.80
C LYS A 428 -23.30 20.03 19.11
N LEU A 429 -23.25 20.73 20.24
CA LEU A 429 -23.69 20.22 21.55
C LEU A 429 -25.22 20.21 21.66
N ASP A 430 -25.87 21.23 21.14
CA ASP A 430 -27.34 21.35 21.13
C ASP A 430 -28.01 20.40 20.13
N GLY A 431 -27.28 19.86 19.16
CA GLY A 431 -27.75 18.87 18.17
C GLY A 431 -27.59 17.41 18.60
N VAL A 432 -27.13 17.14 19.80
CA VAL A 432 -27.03 15.80 20.42
C VAL A 432 -28.14 15.62 21.43
N GLU A 433 -29.39 15.66 20.96
CA GLU A 433 -30.54 15.07 21.64
C GLU A 433 -31.10 13.90 20.83
#